data_df21a94bb30e71ac9c77417f43bba3f0
#
_entry.id   df21a94bb30e71ac9c77417f43bba3f0
#
_cell.length_a   1.000
_cell.length_b   1.000
_cell.length_c   1.000
_cell.angle_alpha   90.00
_cell.angle_beta   90.00
_cell.angle_gamma   90.00
#
_symmetry.space_group_name_H-M   'P 1'
#
loop_
_entity.id
_entity.type
_entity.pdbx_description
1 polymer ?
#
loop_
_entity_poly.entity_id
_entity_poly.type
_entity_poly.pdbx_seq_one_letter_code
_entity_poly.pdbx_strand_id
1 'polypeptide(L)'
;MRILLLLALLLPVAPRVEAAGLLKPGDPFPVWTLRDQTGVKVSSADLAGKTYLLWFFPKAMTPGCTAEGRGLRDEVEAFRAHGVEIVGVSFDDPVSNAAFVKEEGFPFRLLSDESHRLAVSVGAADSTDAPVARRISYLVGPDGKVLHVYDSVNPSSHAKDVLGDLAHP
;
A
#
# COMPACT_ATOMS: atom_id res chain seq x y z
N MET A 1 46.50 -25.58 34.86
CA MET A 1 45.40 -25.99 33.97
C MET A 1 44.43 -24.81 33.90
N ARG A 2 44.53 -23.96 32.84
CA ARG A 2 43.71 -22.76 32.68
C ARG A 2 42.49 -23.11 31.83
N ILE A 3 41.31 -23.04 32.44
CA ILE A 3 40.02 -23.26 31.75
C ILE A 3 39.64 -21.92 31.06
N LEU A 4 39.72 -21.87 29.73
CA LEU A 4 39.14 -20.75 28.95
C LEU A 4 37.62 -20.95 28.87
N LEU A 5 36.86 -20.09 29.58
CA LEU A 5 35.43 -19.97 29.34
C LEU A 5 35.22 -19.20 28.04
N LEU A 6 34.79 -19.88 26.99
CA LEU A 6 34.25 -19.24 25.79
C LEU A 6 32.83 -18.71 26.10
N LEU A 7 32.71 -17.39 26.26
CA LEU A 7 31.44 -16.71 26.37
C LEU A 7 30.83 -16.60 24.95
N ALA A 8 29.88 -17.49 24.63
CA ALA A 8 29.14 -17.40 23.36
C ALA A 8 28.21 -16.21 23.41
N LEU A 9 28.51 -15.16 22.63
CA LEU A 9 27.68 -13.99 22.46
C LEU A 9 26.46 -14.40 21.62
N LEU A 10 25.31 -14.68 22.26
CA LEU A 10 24.02 -14.87 21.60
C LEU A 10 23.53 -13.49 21.11
N LEU A 11 23.75 -13.18 19.83
CA LEU A 11 23.14 -12.04 19.20
C LEU A 11 21.64 -12.31 19.07
N PRO A 12 20.77 -11.35 19.47
CA PRO A 12 19.34 -11.51 19.28
C PRO A 12 19.03 -11.56 17.78
N VAL A 13 18.53 -12.71 17.32
CA VAL A 13 17.94 -12.83 15.97
C VAL A 13 16.65 -12.04 16.00
N ALA A 14 16.60 -10.92 15.29
CA ALA A 14 15.37 -10.17 15.08
C ALA A 14 14.32 -11.10 14.45
N PRO A 15 13.06 -11.07 14.92
CA PRO A 15 12.01 -11.88 14.34
C PRO A 15 11.86 -11.51 12.85
N ARG A 16 12.05 -12.50 12.00
CA ARG A 16 11.79 -12.37 10.57
C ARG A 16 10.29 -12.25 10.42
N VAL A 17 9.82 -11.14 9.88
CA VAL A 17 8.42 -10.97 9.50
C VAL A 17 8.22 -11.87 8.29
N GLU A 18 7.59 -13.02 8.49
CA GLU A 18 7.14 -13.87 7.39
C GLU A 18 6.00 -13.16 6.67
N ALA A 19 5.99 -13.31 5.33
CA ALA A 19 4.91 -12.76 4.51
C ALA A 19 3.58 -13.34 4.99
N ALA A 20 2.69 -12.48 5.46
CA ALA A 20 1.28 -12.82 5.53
C ALA A 20 0.81 -13.05 4.08
N GLY A 21 0.01 -14.09 3.85
CA GLY A 21 -0.68 -14.21 2.55
C GLY A 21 -1.56 -12.99 2.29
N LEU A 22 -2.15 -12.92 1.09
CA LEU A 22 -3.14 -11.87 0.79
C LEU A 22 -4.28 -11.90 1.82
N LEU A 23 -4.66 -10.72 2.29
CA LEU A 23 -5.86 -10.56 3.09
C LEU A 23 -7.09 -10.89 2.26
N LYS A 24 -8.16 -11.31 2.93
CA LYS A 24 -9.44 -11.67 2.30
C LYS A 24 -10.53 -10.69 2.73
N PRO A 25 -11.63 -10.57 1.98
CA PRO A 25 -12.80 -9.84 2.43
C PRO A 25 -13.23 -10.28 3.84
N GLY A 26 -13.46 -9.31 4.71
CA GLY A 26 -13.77 -9.50 6.13
C GLY A 26 -12.57 -9.49 7.08
N ASP A 27 -11.34 -9.68 6.59
CA ASP A 27 -10.14 -9.59 7.42
C ASP A 27 -9.91 -8.14 7.90
N PRO A 28 -9.44 -7.94 9.14
CA PRO A 28 -9.04 -6.62 9.59
C PRO A 28 -7.79 -6.16 8.83
N PHE A 29 -7.84 -4.95 8.26
CA PHE A 29 -6.65 -4.35 7.67
C PHE A 29 -5.70 -3.87 8.78
N PRO A 30 -4.39 -4.16 8.71
CA PRO A 30 -3.45 -3.79 9.77
C PRO A 30 -3.39 -2.27 9.94
N VAL A 31 -3.12 -1.84 11.17
CA VAL A 31 -2.81 -0.43 11.45
C VAL A 31 -1.44 -0.08 10.86
N TRP A 32 -1.35 1.11 10.29
CA TRP A 32 -0.11 1.60 9.68
C TRP A 32 0.09 3.10 9.92
N THR A 33 1.34 3.53 9.81
CA THR A 33 1.72 4.93 9.77
C THR A 33 2.88 5.08 8.79
N LEU A 34 2.68 5.81 7.73
CA LEU A 34 3.63 6.06 6.65
C LEU A 34 3.80 7.56 6.41
N ARG A 35 4.81 7.96 5.64
CA ARG A 35 4.95 9.34 5.18
C ARG A 35 4.29 9.51 3.83
N ASP A 36 3.58 10.60 3.62
CA ASP A 36 3.11 10.98 2.31
C ASP A 36 4.22 11.67 1.48
N GLN A 37 3.91 12.00 0.25
CA GLN A 37 4.81 12.69 -0.69
C GLN A 37 5.28 14.07 -0.21
N THR A 38 4.67 14.64 0.83
CA THR A 38 5.10 15.91 1.46
C THR A 38 5.96 15.68 2.70
N GLY A 39 6.18 14.39 3.06
CA GLY A 39 6.92 13.99 4.26
C GLY A 39 6.08 13.98 5.54
N VAL A 40 4.80 14.33 5.46
CA VAL A 40 3.88 14.32 6.60
C VAL A 40 3.48 12.88 6.92
N LYS A 41 3.47 12.54 8.21
CA LYS A 41 2.98 11.23 8.67
C LYS A 41 1.47 11.14 8.53
N VAL A 42 1.03 10.07 7.89
CA VAL A 42 -0.37 9.68 7.72
C VAL A 42 -0.55 8.29 8.30
N SER A 43 -1.64 8.06 8.98
CA SER A 43 -1.95 6.78 9.63
C SER A 43 -3.31 6.24 9.19
N SER A 44 -3.53 4.95 9.40
CA SER A 44 -4.86 4.34 9.19
C SER A 44 -5.95 4.98 10.06
N ALA A 45 -5.58 5.59 11.20
CA ALA A 45 -6.53 6.31 12.06
C ALA A 45 -7.09 7.59 11.39
N ASP A 46 -6.34 8.22 10.48
CA ASP A 46 -6.79 9.40 9.73
C ASP A 46 -7.86 9.05 8.69
N LEU A 47 -7.99 7.75 8.37
CA LEU A 47 -8.99 7.20 7.46
C LEU A 47 -10.11 6.44 8.20
N ALA A 48 -10.12 6.45 9.53
CA ALA A 48 -11.15 5.78 10.33
C ALA A 48 -12.55 6.33 9.98
N GLY A 49 -13.52 5.41 9.81
CA GLY A 49 -14.88 5.77 9.42
C GLY A 49 -15.07 6.09 7.93
N LYS A 50 -14.02 5.97 7.12
CA LYS A 50 -14.07 6.18 5.67
C LYS A 50 -13.81 4.87 4.92
N THR A 51 -14.38 4.77 3.73
CA THR A 51 -13.96 3.75 2.76
C THR A 51 -12.78 4.30 1.97
N TYR A 52 -11.75 3.49 1.76
CA TYR A 52 -10.59 3.90 0.97
C TYR A 52 -10.04 2.76 0.11
N LEU A 53 -9.52 3.12 -1.06
CA LEU A 53 -8.75 2.24 -1.93
C LEU A 53 -7.28 2.43 -1.63
N LEU A 54 -6.63 1.41 -1.06
CA LEU A 54 -5.17 1.40 -0.87
C LEU A 54 -4.53 0.71 -2.07
N TRP A 55 -3.92 1.52 -2.92
CA TRP A 55 -3.33 1.11 -4.19
C TRP A 55 -1.82 0.87 -4.04
N PHE A 56 -1.38 -0.38 -3.90
CA PHE A 56 0.04 -0.73 -3.96
C PHE A 56 0.50 -0.76 -5.41
N PHE A 57 1.55 0.00 -5.72
CA PHE A 57 2.16 0.05 -7.04
C PHE A 57 3.66 -0.22 -6.98
N PRO A 58 4.23 -0.92 -7.99
CA PRO A 58 5.63 -1.33 -7.99
C PRO A 58 6.62 -0.18 -7.86
N LYS A 59 6.48 0.86 -8.72
CA LYS A 59 7.46 1.95 -8.75
C LYS A 59 6.91 3.19 -9.46
N ALA A 60 7.15 4.35 -8.85
CA ALA A 60 6.84 5.65 -9.42
C ALA A 60 7.45 5.83 -10.83
N MET A 61 6.80 6.61 -11.69
CA MET A 61 7.24 6.98 -13.05
C MET A 61 7.39 5.80 -14.02
N THR A 62 6.96 4.58 -13.68
CA THR A 62 6.98 3.45 -14.64
C THR A 62 5.71 3.45 -15.50
N PRO A 63 5.77 2.96 -16.77
CA PRO A 63 4.62 3.05 -17.67
C PRO A 63 3.32 2.45 -17.13
N GLY A 64 3.40 1.26 -16.49
CA GLY A 64 2.21 0.61 -15.92
C GLY A 64 1.63 1.36 -14.72
N CYS A 65 2.48 1.86 -13.80
CA CYS A 65 2.01 2.63 -12.65
C CYS A 65 1.46 4.00 -13.07
N THR A 66 2.05 4.61 -14.10
CA THR A 66 1.56 5.84 -14.70
C THR A 66 0.17 5.63 -15.33
N ALA A 67 -0.01 4.58 -16.12
CA ALA A 67 -1.30 4.28 -16.74
C ALA A 67 -2.39 4.04 -15.68
N GLU A 68 -2.09 3.27 -14.65
CA GLU A 68 -3.01 2.98 -13.54
C GLU A 68 -3.34 4.24 -12.72
N GLY A 69 -2.33 5.01 -12.32
CA GLY A 69 -2.50 6.26 -11.58
C GLY A 69 -3.32 7.29 -12.35
N ARG A 70 -3.12 7.41 -13.67
CA ARG A 70 -3.94 8.26 -14.55
C ARG A 70 -5.38 7.80 -14.57
N GLY A 71 -5.64 6.50 -14.68
CA GLY A 71 -6.99 5.94 -14.60
C GLY A 71 -7.68 6.29 -13.28
N LEU A 72 -6.99 6.14 -12.16
CA LEU A 72 -7.51 6.51 -10.83
C LEU A 72 -7.74 8.02 -10.72
N ARG A 73 -6.83 8.85 -11.26
CA ARG A 73 -6.96 10.31 -11.29
C ARG A 73 -8.19 10.74 -12.09
N ASP A 74 -8.32 10.22 -13.27
CA ASP A 74 -9.38 10.63 -14.22
C ASP A 74 -10.78 10.26 -13.71
N GLU A 75 -10.87 9.21 -12.87
CA GLU A 75 -12.12 8.74 -12.25
C GLU A 75 -12.29 9.21 -10.78
N VAL A 76 -11.43 10.09 -10.27
CA VAL A 76 -11.41 10.47 -8.85
C VAL A 76 -12.75 11.02 -8.34
N GLU A 77 -13.48 11.76 -9.15
CA GLU A 77 -14.80 12.29 -8.77
C GLU A 77 -15.85 11.19 -8.65
N ALA A 78 -15.77 10.15 -9.47
CA ALA A 78 -16.61 8.97 -9.33
C ALA A 78 -16.31 8.22 -8.02
N PHE A 79 -15.03 8.04 -7.66
CA PHE A 79 -14.66 7.49 -6.36
C PHE A 79 -15.20 8.33 -5.20
N ARG A 80 -15.07 9.64 -5.27
CA ARG A 80 -15.62 10.57 -4.26
C ARG A 80 -17.13 10.48 -4.13
N ALA A 81 -17.84 10.33 -5.25
CA ALA A 81 -19.29 10.14 -5.25
C ALA A 81 -19.72 8.85 -4.54
N HIS A 82 -18.88 7.81 -4.57
CA HIS A 82 -19.07 6.58 -3.79
C HIS A 82 -18.49 6.67 -2.36
N GLY A 83 -17.99 7.84 -1.92
CA GLY A 83 -17.40 8.03 -0.59
C GLY A 83 -16.07 7.32 -0.40
N VAL A 84 -15.33 7.06 -1.48
CA VAL A 84 -14.05 6.34 -1.45
C VAL A 84 -12.89 7.32 -1.63
N GLU A 85 -11.94 7.29 -0.68
CA GLU A 85 -10.65 7.96 -0.81
C GLU A 85 -9.63 7.05 -1.50
N ILE A 86 -8.81 7.61 -2.39
CA ILE A 86 -7.71 6.88 -3.04
C ILE A 86 -6.42 7.23 -2.31
N VAL A 87 -5.63 6.21 -1.99
CA VAL A 87 -4.30 6.33 -1.38
C VAL A 87 -3.34 5.38 -2.06
N GLY A 88 -2.28 5.89 -2.69
CA GLY A 88 -1.23 5.06 -3.28
C GLY A 88 -0.17 4.69 -2.25
N VAL A 89 0.46 3.53 -2.42
CA VAL A 89 1.59 3.06 -1.59
C VAL A 89 2.65 2.43 -2.47
N SER A 90 3.90 2.83 -2.28
CA SER A 90 5.05 2.18 -2.90
C SER A 90 6.25 2.15 -1.94
N PHE A 91 7.37 1.58 -2.41
CA PHE A 91 8.64 1.61 -1.68
C PHE A 91 9.48 2.84 -2.02
N ASP A 92 9.01 3.65 -2.97
CA ASP A 92 9.66 4.91 -3.31
C ASP A 92 9.65 5.86 -2.10
N ASP A 93 10.71 6.66 -2.00
CA ASP A 93 10.80 7.70 -0.99
C ASP A 93 9.79 8.85 -1.24
N PRO A 94 9.55 9.72 -0.23
CA PRO A 94 8.63 10.85 -0.39
C PRO A 94 8.98 11.78 -1.54
N VAL A 95 10.28 11.97 -1.86
CA VAL A 95 10.72 12.87 -2.93
C VAL A 95 10.35 12.31 -4.29
N SER A 96 10.57 11.01 -4.50
CA SER A 96 10.20 10.30 -5.73
C SER A 96 8.68 10.29 -5.92
N ASN A 97 7.93 10.04 -4.85
CA ASN A 97 6.47 10.11 -4.87
C ASN A 97 5.95 11.54 -5.12
N ALA A 98 6.61 12.58 -4.58
CA ALA A 98 6.26 13.98 -4.87
C ALA A 98 6.47 14.34 -6.34
N ALA A 99 7.57 13.87 -6.94
CA ALA A 99 7.82 14.05 -8.37
C ALA A 99 6.72 13.39 -9.20
N PHE A 100 6.31 12.18 -8.85
CA PHE A 100 5.25 11.45 -9.55
C PHE A 100 3.89 12.13 -9.43
N VAL A 101 3.51 12.59 -8.22
CA VAL A 101 2.29 13.38 -8.01
C VAL A 101 2.29 14.64 -8.86
N LYS A 102 3.42 15.37 -8.89
CA LYS A 102 3.55 16.61 -9.65
C LYS A 102 3.46 16.39 -11.16
N GLU A 103 4.17 15.39 -11.67
CA GLU A 103 4.21 15.09 -13.11
C GLU A 103 2.84 14.66 -13.64
N GLU A 104 2.15 13.83 -12.87
CA GLU A 104 0.87 13.24 -13.28
C GLU A 104 -0.36 14.01 -12.79
N GLY A 105 -0.19 15.01 -11.92
CA GLY A 105 -1.28 15.80 -11.37
C GLY A 105 -2.25 14.98 -10.49
N PHE A 106 -1.74 14.03 -9.72
CA PHE A 106 -2.59 13.19 -8.86
C PHE A 106 -3.25 14.02 -7.75
N PRO A 107 -4.59 13.98 -7.60
CA PRO A 107 -5.31 14.68 -6.55
C PRO A 107 -5.43 13.87 -5.24
N PHE A 108 -4.66 12.81 -5.10
CA PHE A 108 -4.64 11.91 -3.94
C PHE A 108 -3.20 11.69 -3.44
N ARG A 109 -3.09 11.14 -2.23
CA ARG A 109 -1.79 10.95 -1.56
C ARG A 109 -1.09 9.70 -2.07
N LEU A 110 0.25 9.79 -2.16
CA LEU A 110 1.14 8.65 -2.32
C LEU A 110 1.96 8.50 -1.04
N LEU A 111 1.94 7.33 -0.46
CA LEU A 111 2.63 6.97 0.78
C LEU A 111 3.88 6.16 0.48
N SER A 112 4.90 6.33 1.31
CA SER A 112 6.21 5.68 1.20
C SER A 112 6.35 4.61 2.28
N ASP A 113 6.23 3.33 1.91
CA ASP A 113 6.53 2.18 2.79
C ASP A 113 8.00 1.80 2.65
N GLU A 114 8.91 2.74 3.00
CA GLU A 114 10.36 2.55 2.91
C GLU A 114 10.87 1.35 3.72
N SER A 115 10.12 0.89 4.71
CA SER A 115 10.42 -0.30 5.51
C SER A 115 9.89 -1.60 4.91
N HIS A 116 9.04 -1.52 3.89
CA HIS A 116 8.31 -2.62 3.24
C HIS A 116 7.39 -3.42 4.18
N ARG A 117 7.23 -2.96 5.43
CA ARG A 117 6.52 -3.72 6.47
C ARG A 117 5.03 -3.81 6.23
N LEU A 118 4.41 -2.71 5.80
CA LEU A 118 2.98 -2.74 5.48
C LEU A 118 2.73 -3.70 4.31
N ALA A 119 3.50 -3.57 3.23
CA ALA A 119 3.38 -4.43 2.07
C ALA A 119 3.53 -5.92 2.41
N VAL A 120 4.53 -6.28 3.24
CA VAL A 120 4.73 -7.66 3.71
C VAL A 120 3.55 -8.14 4.55
N SER A 121 3.02 -7.30 5.44
CA SER A 121 1.92 -7.68 6.33
C SER A 121 0.59 -7.94 5.61
N VAL A 122 0.44 -7.43 4.38
CA VAL A 122 -0.77 -7.59 3.56
C VAL A 122 -0.54 -8.41 2.29
N GLY A 123 0.62 -9.06 2.16
CA GLY A 123 0.96 -9.88 1.00
C GLY A 123 1.27 -9.09 -0.29
N ALA A 124 1.45 -7.77 -0.19
CA ALA A 124 1.92 -6.94 -1.30
C ALA A 124 3.45 -7.04 -1.51
N ALA A 125 4.16 -7.77 -0.65
CA ALA A 125 5.53 -8.19 -0.84
C ALA A 125 5.79 -9.50 -0.08
N ASP A 126 6.75 -10.30 -0.56
CA ASP A 126 7.13 -11.57 0.08
C ASP A 126 8.08 -11.38 1.27
N SER A 127 8.84 -10.31 1.25
CA SER A 127 9.80 -9.97 2.32
C SER A 127 10.14 -8.48 2.30
N THR A 128 10.78 -8.00 3.35
CA THR A 128 11.31 -6.62 3.41
C THR A 128 12.50 -6.39 2.46
N ASP A 129 13.03 -7.44 1.85
CA ASP A 129 14.11 -7.35 0.84
C ASP A 129 13.56 -7.30 -0.59
N ALA A 130 12.24 -7.34 -0.76
CA ALA A 130 11.61 -7.23 -2.07
C ALA A 130 11.98 -5.90 -2.74
N PRO A 131 12.37 -5.89 -4.03
CA PRO A 131 12.82 -4.67 -4.70
C PRO A 131 11.69 -3.68 -4.99
N VAL A 132 10.46 -4.17 -5.07
CA VAL A 132 9.24 -3.38 -5.34
C VAL A 132 8.03 -4.05 -4.71
N ALA A 133 6.98 -3.29 -4.47
CA ALA A 133 5.68 -3.84 -4.10
C ALA A 133 5.02 -4.56 -5.30
N ARG A 134 4.18 -5.53 -5.03
CA ARG A 134 3.27 -6.11 -6.01
C ARG A 134 2.21 -5.09 -6.39
N ARG A 135 1.63 -5.24 -7.58
CA ARG A 135 0.46 -4.46 -8.00
C ARG A 135 -0.80 -5.10 -7.42
N ILE A 136 -1.22 -4.60 -6.30
CA ILE A 136 -2.38 -5.09 -5.56
C ILE A 136 -3.12 -3.87 -5.00
N SER A 137 -4.46 -3.92 -4.97
CA SER A 137 -5.24 -2.93 -4.25
C SER A 137 -6.18 -3.58 -3.26
N TYR A 138 -6.40 -2.90 -2.16
CA TYR A 138 -7.36 -3.24 -1.13
C TYR A 138 -8.41 -2.15 -1.04
N LEU A 139 -9.67 -2.51 -1.20
CA LEU A 139 -10.78 -1.66 -0.80
C LEU A 139 -11.06 -1.96 0.67
N VAL A 140 -10.90 -0.94 1.52
CA VAL A 140 -11.06 -1.07 2.97
C VAL A 140 -12.27 -0.26 3.42
N GLY A 141 -13.14 -0.86 4.19
CA GLY A 141 -14.36 -0.27 4.69
C GLY A 141 -14.16 0.66 5.89
N PRO A 142 -15.22 1.37 6.30
CA PRO A 142 -15.17 2.34 7.39
C PRO A 142 -14.92 1.69 8.76
N ASP A 143 -15.14 0.39 8.88
CA ASP A 143 -14.83 -0.42 10.06
C ASP A 143 -13.40 -0.98 10.06
N GLY A 144 -12.58 -0.60 9.07
CA GLY A 144 -11.20 -1.05 8.93
C GLY A 144 -11.04 -2.47 8.42
N LYS A 145 -12.10 -3.07 7.86
CA LYS A 145 -12.03 -4.40 7.25
C LYS A 145 -11.89 -4.32 5.75
N VAL A 146 -11.24 -5.32 5.18
CA VAL A 146 -11.14 -5.51 3.73
C VAL A 146 -12.54 -5.79 3.17
N LEU A 147 -12.98 -4.99 2.21
CA LEU A 147 -14.20 -5.22 1.43
C LEU A 147 -13.89 -6.02 0.18
N HIS A 148 -12.80 -5.66 -0.52
CA HIS A 148 -12.37 -6.33 -1.75
C HIS A 148 -10.85 -6.33 -1.88
N VAL A 149 -10.31 -7.32 -2.61
CA VAL A 149 -8.88 -7.45 -2.92
C VAL A 149 -8.72 -7.57 -4.42
N TYR A 150 -7.88 -6.73 -5.00
CA TYR A 150 -7.53 -6.73 -6.42
C TYR A 150 -6.08 -7.21 -6.54
N ASP A 151 -5.88 -8.51 -6.75
CA ASP A 151 -4.56 -9.16 -6.82
C ASP A 151 -4.07 -9.43 -8.24
N SER A 152 -4.95 -9.26 -9.21
CA SER A 152 -4.68 -9.41 -10.65
C SER A 152 -5.14 -8.17 -11.39
N VAL A 153 -4.37 -7.10 -11.26
CA VAL A 153 -4.73 -5.76 -11.75
C VAL A 153 -4.23 -5.54 -13.17
N ASN A 154 -5.15 -5.17 -14.07
CA ASN A 154 -4.80 -4.54 -15.34
C ASN A 154 -4.70 -3.02 -15.14
N PRO A 155 -3.52 -2.40 -15.32
CA PRO A 155 -3.33 -0.97 -15.09
C PRO A 155 -4.30 -0.06 -15.87
N SER A 156 -4.73 -0.50 -17.05
CA SER A 156 -5.57 0.33 -17.94
C SER A 156 -7.07 0.29 -17.58
N SER A 157 -7.53 -0.73 -16.86
CA SER A 157 -8.94 -0.89 -16.49
C SER A 157 -9.22 -0.79 -15.00
N HIS A 158 -8.18 -0.83 -14.17
CA HIS A 158 -8.31 -0.97 -12.70
C HIS A 158 -9.32 0.00 -12.06
N ALA A 159 -9.27 1.27 -12.40
CA ALA A 159 -10.20 2.26 -11.85
C ALA A 159 -11.66 1.90 -12.16
N LYS A 160 -11.94 1.46 -13.40
CA LYS A 160 -13.28 1.07 -13.83
C LYS A 160 -13.72 -0.25 -13.20
N ASP A 161 -12.80 -1.19 -13.01
CA ASP A 161 -13.07 -2.47 -12.36
C ASP A 161 -13.52 -2.22 -10.90
N VAL A 162 -12.79 -1.36 -10.16
CA VAL A 162 -13.16 -0.98 -8.79
C VAL A 162 -14.51 -0.26 -8.74
N LEU A 163 -14.75 0.69 -9.65
CA LEU A 163 -16.02 1.42 -9.71
C LEU A 163 -17.19 0.50 -10.07
N GLY A 164 -16.97 -0.52 -10.90
CA GLY A 164 -17.95 -1.54 -11.22
C GLY A 164 -18.37 -2.32 -9.97
N ASP A 165 -17.42 -2.72 -9.12
CA ASP A 165 -17.71 -3.44 -7.87
C ASP A 165 -18.40 -2.53 -6.84
N LEU A 166 -18.06 -1.23 -6.79
CA LEU A 166 -18.74 -0.27 -5.92
C LEU A 166 -20.19 -0.02 -6.30
N ALA A 167 -20.54 -0.18 -7.58
CA ALA A 167 -21.90 -0.03 -8.07
C ALA A 167 -22.79 -1.27 -7.80
N HIS A 168 -22.18 -2.42 -7.49
CA HIS A 168 -22.85 -3.72 -7.29
C HIS A 168 -22.28 -4.44 -6.04
N PRO A 169 -22.41 -3.83 -4.82
CA PRO A 169 -21.81 -4.34 -3.59
C PRO A 169 -22.41 -5.66 -3.10
#